data_4b5b19dd9cdc0c6f5c39d40982ebf48b
#
_entry.id   4b5b19dd9cdc0c6f5c39d40982ebf48b
#
_cell.length_a   1.000
_cell.length_b   1.000
_cell.length_c   1.000
_cell.angle_alpha   90.00
_cell.angle_beta   90.00
_cell.angle_gamma   90.00
#
_symmetry.space_group_name_H-M   'P 1'
#
loop_
_entity.id
_entity.type
_entity.pdbx_description
1 polymer ?
#
loop_
_entity_poly.entity_id
_entity_poly.type
_entity_poly.pdbx_seq_one_letter_code
_entity_poly.pdbx_strand_id
1 'polypeptide(L)'
;MEDEKPMDRLLCGDVGFGKTEVAMRAAFKAVNDIKQVAYIVPTTVLAKQQANEFRERMKNFPIVIEDISRFKTSKEQKVIIEKLSRGEIDIIIGTHRLLSSDVKFRDLGLLIIDEEHRFGVKDKEKIKIIKDTVDVLTMTATPIPRTMNMSLSGVRDMSVIYEPPYNRLPIKT
;
A
#
# COMPACT_ATOMS: atom_id res chain seq x y z
N MET A 1 12.96 0.90 -6.12
CA MET A 1 12.11 0.48 -7.27
C MET A 1 12.90 0.39 -8.59
N GLU A 2 14.09 0.92 -8.66
CA GLU A 2 14.98 0.82 -9.86
C GLU A 2 16.29 0.10 -9.55
N ASP A 3 16.55 -0.17 -8.27
CA ASP A 3 17.73 -0.90 -7.81
C ASP A 3 17.52 -2.42 -7.91
N GLU A 4 18.61 -3.17 -7.98
CA GLU A 4 18.59 -4.64 -7.98
C GLU A 4 18.02 -5.24 -6.69
N LYS A 5 18.11 -4.51 -5.57
CA LYS A 5 17.53 -4.91 -4.30
C LYS A 5 16.13 -4.34 -4.14
N PRO A 6 15.16 -5.16 -3.66
CA PRO A 6 13.84 -4.66 -3.35
C PRO A 6 13.88 -3.50 -2.34
N MET A 7 13.07 -2.47 -2.61
CA MET A 7 12.94 -1.32 -1.73
C MET A 7 12.17 -1.71 -0.47
N ASP A 8 12.67 -1.37 0.70
CA ASP A 8 11.91 -1.33 1.96
C ASP A 8 11.96 0.09 2.51
N ARG A 9 10.91 0.86 2.25
CA ARG A 9 10.86 2.28 2.61
C ARG A 9 9.71 2.59 3.54
N LEU A 10 10.00 3.33 4.60
CA LEU A 10 9.02 3.89 5.52
C LEU A 10 8.78 5.36 5.18
N LEU A 11 7.54 5.70 4.85
CA LEU A 11 7.08 7.06 4.63
C LEU A 11 6.34 7.57 5.86
N CYS A 12 6.92 8.54 6.53
CA CYS A 12 6.33 9.21 7.68
C CYS A 12 5.74 10.55 7.26
N GLY A 13 4.59 10.89 7.79
CA GLY A 13 3.96 12.19 7.56
C GLY A 13 2.65 12.26 8.32
N ASP A 14 2.28 13.42 8.80
CA ASP A 14 1.05 13.60 9.56
C ASP A 14 -0.19 13.32 8.69
N VAL A 15 -1.35 13.23 9.33
CA VAL A 15 -2.63 13.02 8.64
C VAL A 15 -2.87 14.18 7.66
N GLY A 16 -3.21 13.85 6.42
CA GLY A 16 -3.45 14.85 5.37
C GLY A 16 -2.19 15.46 4.73
N PHE A 17 -1.00 14.93 4.97
CA PHE A 17 0.25 15.40 4.35
C PHE A 17 0.53 14.80 2.97
N GLY A 18 -0.44 14.11 2.37
CA GLY A 18 -0.30 13.62 1.00
C GLY A 18 0.39 12.27 0.86
N LYS A 19 0.50 11.46 1.93
CA LYS A 19 1.06 10.09 1.85
C LYS A 19 0.38 9.24 0.77
N THR A 20 -0.94 9.36 0.65
CA THR A 20 -1.72 8.64 -0.36
C THR A 20 -1.31 9.02 -1.79
N GLU A 21 -0.98 10.29 -2.06
CA GLU A 21 -0.48 10.71 -3.38
C GLU A 21 0.85 10.04 -3.72
N VAL A 22 1.75 9.90 -2.75
CA VAL A 22 3.01 9.15 -2.93
C VAL A 22 2.74 7.69 -3.23
N ALA A 23 1.81 7.07 -2.50
CA ALA A 23 1.38 5.70 -2.75
C ALA A 23 0.80 5.50 -4.16
N MET A 24 -0.04 6.42 -4.63
CA MET A 24 -0.61 6.39 -5.98
C MET A 24 0.46 6.48 -7.06
N ARG A 25 1.46 7.36 -6.89
CA ARG A 25 2.59 7.49 -7.84
C ARG A 25 3.46 6.26 -7.87
N ALA A 26 3.74 5.67 -6.70
CA ALA A 26 4.49 4.42 -6.61
C ALA A 26 3.73 3.26 -7.28
N ALA A 27 2.43 3.16 -7.04
CA ALA A 27 1.56 2.16 -7.67
C ALA A 27 1.53 2.33 -9.19
N PHE A 28 1.36 3.56 -9.68
CA PHE A 28 1.38 3.86 -11.11
C PHE A 28 2.69 3.45 -11.77
N LYS A 29 3.84 3.74 -11.12
CA LYS A 29 5.15 3.32 -11.61
C LYS A 29 5.25 1.80 -11.70
N ALA A 30 4.83 1.07 -10.67
CA ALA A 30 4.88 -0.40 -10.66
C ALA A 30 4.00 -1.01 -11.77
N VAL A 31 2.80 -0.47 -12.00
CA VAL A 31 1.91 -0.92 -13.07
C VAL A 31 2.51 -0.63 -14.45
N ASN A 32 3.17 0.50 -14.65
CA ASN A 32 3.88 0.80 -15.89
C ASN A 32 5.05 -0.18 -16.17
N ASP A 33 5.63 -0.75 -15.11
CA ASP A 33 6.63 -1.81 -15.19
C ASP A 33 6.00 -3.21 -15.30
N ILE A 34 4.69 -3.28 -15.60
CA ILE A 34 3.90 -4.51 -15.77
C ILE A 34 3.89 -5.38 -14.50
N LYS A 35 3.95 -4.74 -13.32
CA LYS A 35 3.86 -5.40 -12.02
C LYS A 35 2.51 -5.16 -11.38
N GLN A 36 2.06 -6.12 -10.58
CA GLN A 36 0.87 -5.96 -9.76
C GLN A 36 1.20 -5.24 -8.46
N VAL A 37 0.22 -4.53 -7.92
CA VAL A 37 0.32 -3.77 -6.68
C VAL A 37 -0.71 -4.27 -5.68
N ALA A 38 -0.28 -4.53 -4.45
CA ALA A 38 -1.15 -4.74 -3.31
C ALA A 38 -1.09 -3.54 -2.37
N TYR A 39 -2.23 -3.00 -1.99
CA TYR A 39 -2.32 -1.93 -1.01
C TYR A 39 -3.15 -2.38 0.19
N ILE A 40 -2.49 -2.52 1.34
CA ILE A 40 -3.11 -2.97 2.59
C ILE A 40 -3.42 -1.78 3.47
N VAL A 41 -4.68 -1.68 3.89
CA VAL A 41 -5.20 -0.63 4.77
C VAL A 41 -5.83 -1.24 6.03
N PRO A 42 -5.95 -0.48 7.14
CA PRO A 42 -6.37 -1.03 8.42
C PRO A 42 -7.82 -1.52 8.46
N THR A 43 -8.72 -0.91 7.67
CA THR A 43 -10.16 -1.17 7.74
C THR A 43 -10.79 -1.38 6.37
N THR A 44 -11.91 -2.10 6.34
CA THR A 44 -12.68 -2.34 5.11
C THR A 44 -13.31 -1.08 4.54
N VAL A 45 -13.64 -0.11 5.38
CA VAL A 45 -14.14 1.20 4.96
C VAL A 45 -13.05 1.96 4.21
N LEU A 46 -11.85 2.00 4.77
CA LEU A 46 -10.69 2.61 4.11
C LEU A 46 -10.33 1.89 2.80
N ALA A 47 -10.42 0.56 2.74
CA ALA A 47 -10.17 -0.19 1.52
C ALA A 47 -11.09 0.28 0.38
N LYS A 48 -12.38 0.41 0.64
CA LYS A 48 -13.35 0.89 -0.35
C LYS A 48 -13.10 2.34 -0.74
N GLN A 49 -12.83 3.21 0.24
CA GLN A 49 -12.53 4.61 0.01
C GLN A 49 -11.27 4.76 -0.87
N GLN A 50 -10.19 4.12 -0.50
CA GLN A 50 -8.92 4.18 -1.25
C GLN A 50 -9.08 3.60 -2.66
N ALA A 51 -9.82 2.51 -2.84
CA ALA A 51 -10.10 1.97 -4.16
C ALA A 51 -10.84 2.97 -5.06
N ASN A 52 -11.81 3.69 -4.52
CA ASN A 52 -12.52 4.72 -5.27
C ASN A 52 -11.63 5.91 -5.62
N GLU A 53 -10.78 6.36 -4.69
CA GLU A 53 -9.82 7.44 -4.93
C GLU A 53 -8.79 7.05 -6.02
N PHE A 54 -8.28 5.82 -5.97
CA PHE A 54 -7.37 5.30 -7.00
C PHE A 54 -8.05 5.19 -8.37
N ARG A 55 -9.28 4.68 -8.43
CA ARG A 55 -10.06 4.60 -9.68
C ARG A 55 -10.28 5.98 -10.28
N GLU A 56 -10.70 6.95 -9.49
CA GLU A 56 -10.93 8.32 -9.96
C GLU A 56 -9.63 8.97 -10.46
N ARG A 57 -8.55 8.79 -9.72
CA ARG A 57 -7.23 9.34 -10.07
C ARG A 57 -6.66 8.74 -11.35
N MET A 58 -6.91 7.47 -11.58
CA MET A 58 -6.34 6.69 -12.70
C MET A 58 -7.37 6.42 -13.82
N LYS A 59 -8.52 7.06 -13.81
CA LYS A 59 -9.63 6.80 -14.77
C LYS A 59 -9.27 6.96 -16.25
N ASN A 60 -8.24 7.76 -16.55
CA ASN A 60 -7.79 7.99 -17.92
C ASN A 60 -6.72 6.97 -18.39
N PHE A 61 -6.38 6.00 -17.56
CA PHE A 61 -5.40 4.95 -17.84
C PHE A 61 -6.08 3.58 -17.86
N PRO A 62 -5.61 2.64 -18.70
CA PRO A 62 -6.14 1.28 -18.76
C PRO A 62 -5.65 0.42 -17.57
N ILE A 63 -5.91 0.87 -16.35
CA ILE A 63 -5.49 0.22 -15.10
C ILE A 63 -6.70 -0.38 -14.40
N VAL A 64 -6.67 -1.67 -14.14
CA VAL A 64 -7.74 -2.39 -13.44
C VAL A 64 -7.49 -2.37 -11.94
N ILE A 65 -8.39 -1.71 -11.21
CA ILE A 65 -8.31 -1.53 -9.76
C ILE A 65 -9.50 -2.22 -9.09
N GLU A 66 -9.21 -3.15 -8.19
CA GLU A 66 -10.22 -3.85 -7.39
C GLU A 66 -9.98 -3.69 -5.90
N ASP A 67 -11.05 -3.82 -5.13
CA ASP A 67 -10.98 -3.96 -3.67
C ASP A 67 -11.44 -5.34 -3.22
N ILE A 68 -10.82 -5.85 -2.17
CA ILE A 68 -11.26 -7.05 -1.50
C ILE A 68 -11.55 -6.74 -0.04
N SER A 69 -12.80 -6.96 0.37
CA SER A 69 -13.25 -6.66 1.72
C SER A 69 -14.37 -7.61 2.15
N ARG A 70 -14.68 -7.62 3.45
CA ARG A 70 -15.79 -8.42 4.00
C ARG A 70 -17.18 -8.00 3.49
N PHE A 71 -17.30 -6.87 2.81
CA PHE A 71 -18.57 -6.45 2.19
C PHE A 71 -18.85 -7.19 0.88
N LYS A 72 -17.85 -7.85 0.31
CA LYS A 72 -18.02 -8.72 -0.85
C LYS A 72 -18.31 -10.14 -0.39
N THR A 73 -19.22 -10.79 -1.08
CA THR A 73 -19.57 -12.19 -0.83
C THR A 73 -18.36 -13.10 -1.08
N SER A 74 -18.36 -14.29 -0.49
CA SER A 74 -17.31 -15.29 -0.70
C SER A 74 -17.14 -15.66 -2.19
N LYS A 75 -18.24 -15.63 -2.97
CA LYS A 75 -18.21 -15.88 -4.41
C LYS A 75 -17.49 -14.75 -5.17
N GLU A 76 -17.83 -13.50 -4.84
CA GLU A 76 -17.16 -12.33 -5.44
C GLU A 76 -15.66 -12.29 -5.10
N GLN A 77 -15.31 -12.59 -3.84
CA GLN A 77 -13.91 -12.65 -3.44
C GLN A 77 -13.13 -13.73 -4.21
N LYS A 78 -13.72 -14.92 -4.44
CA LYS A 78 -13.08 -15.96 -5.24
C LYS A 78 -12.82 -15.50 -6.67
N VAL A 79 -13.80 -14.87 -7.31
CA VAL A 79 -13.64 -14.32 -8.66
C VAL A 79 -12.51 -13.29 -8.73
N ILE A 80 -12.43 -12.39 -7.73
CA ILE A 80 -11.37 -11.39 -7.67
C ILE A 80 -10.00 -12.06 -7.51
N ILE A 81 -9.87 -13.06 -6.63
CA ILE A 81 -8.62 -13.79 -6.40
C ILE A 81 -8.18 -14.52 -7.67
N GLU A 82 -9.12 -15.15 -8.38
CA GLU A 82 -8.83 -15.79 -9.68
C GLU A 82 -8.32 -14.80 -10.73
N LYS A 83 -9.00 -13.66 -10.89
CA LYS A 83 -8.55 -12.58 -11.78
C LYS A 83 -7.16 -12.04 -11.40
N LEU A 84 -6.92 -11.88 -10.09
CA LEU A 84 -5.63 -11.45 -9.58
C LEU A 84 -4.51 -12.44 -9.95
N SER A 85 -4.75 -13.73 -9.78
CA SER A 85 -3.78 -14.79 -10.13
C SER A 85 -3.50 -14.91 -11.62
N ARG A 86 -4.44 -14.47 -12.47
CA ARG A 86 -4.25 -14.40 -13.93
C ARG A 86 -3.58 -13.11 -14.41
N GLY A 87 -3.40 -12.13 -13.51
CA GLY A 87 -2.84 -10.82 -13.86
C GLY A 87 -3.85 -9.88 -14.52
N GLU A 88 -5.15 -10.13 -14.37
CA GLU A 88 -6.23 -9.28 -14.89
C GLU A 88 -6.53 -8.08 -13.99
N ILE A 89 -5.94 -8.02 -12.81
CA ILE A 89 -6.03 -6.91 -11.85
C ILE A 89 -4.63 -6.35 -11.64
N ASP A 90 -4.46 -5.05 -11.86
CA ASP A 90 -3.19 -4.35 -11.70
C ASP A 90 -2.98 -3.89 -10.27
N ILE A 91 -4.01 -3.33 -9.65
CA ILE A 91 -3.95 -2.84 -8.27
C ILE A 91 -5.10 -3.45 -7.47
N ILE A 92 -4.76 -4.10 -6.36
CA ILE A 92 -5.74 -4.61 -5.41
C ILE A 92 -5.59 -3.93 -4.06
N ILE A 93 -6.71 -3.43 -3.51
CA ILE A 93 -6.75 -2.73 -2.23
C ILE A 93 -7.59 -3.54 -1.26
N GLY A 94 -7.08 -3.76 -0.05
CA GLY A 94 -7.80 -4.55 0.95
C GLY A 94 -7.20 -4.42 2.33
N THR A 95 -7.72 -5.22 3.25
CA THR A 95 -7.16 -5.34 4.60
C THR A 95 -6.12 -6.46 4.64
N HIS A 96 -5.73 -6.90 5.84
CA HIS A 96 -4.89 -8.09 6.07
C HIS A 96 -5.39 -9.35 5.32
N ARG A 97 -6.62 -9.35 4.81
CA ARG A 97 -7.17 -10.40 3.93
C ARG A 97 -6.26 -10.67 2.72
N LEU A 98 -5.56 -9.64 2.22
CA LEU A 98 -4.60 -9.77 1.11
C LEU A 98 -3.37 -10.63 1.45
N LEU A 99 -3.09 -10.84 2.74
CA LEU A 99 -2.00 -11.71 3.21
C LEU A 99 -2.42 -13.18 3.42
N SER A 100 -3.66 -13.52 3.12
CA SER A 100 -4.15 -14.90 3.26
C SER A 100 -3.55 -15.83 2.20
N SER A 101 -3.36 -17.08 2.55
CA SER A 101 -2.65 -18.06 1.71
C SER A 101 -3.33 -18.39 0.38
N ASP A 102 -4.63 -18.14 0.29
CA ASP A 102 -5.42 -18.33 -0.93
C ASP A 102 -5.29 -17.18 -1.93
N VAL A 103 -4.76 -16.02 -1.49
CA VAL A 103 -4.50 -14.88 -2.37
C VAL A 103 -3.18 -15.09 -3.11
N LYS A 104 -3.27 -15.23 -4.42
CA LYS A 104 -2.12 -15.44 -5.29
C LYS A 104 -2.02 -14.30 -6.29
N PHE A 105 -0.81 -13.79 -6.48
CA PHE A 105 -0.47 -12.81 -7.49
C PHE A 105 0.23 -13.50 -8.64
N ARG A 106 0.03 -13.00 -9.85
CA ARG A 106 0.82 -13.43 -11.01
C ARG A 106 2.24 -12.87 -10.92
N ASP A 107 2.36 -11.57 -10.65
CA ASP A 107 3.64 -10.88 -10.54
C ASP A 107 3.53 -9.64 -9.65
N LEU A 108 3.57 -9.85 -8.32
CA LEU A 108 3.54 -8.77 -7.34
C LEU A 108 4.87 -8.02 -7.36
N GLY A 109 4.86 -6.73 -7.68
CA GLY A 109 6.04 -5.87 -7.70
C GLY A 109 6.08 -4.83 -6.59
N LEU A 110 4.94 -4.42 -6.06
CA LEU A 110 4.86 -3.42 -4.98
C LEU A 110 3.80 -3.80 -3.94
N LEU A 111 4.20 -3.79 -2.69
CA LEU A 111 3.31 -3.88 -1.53
C LEU A 111 3.29 -2.54 -0.80
N ILE A 112 2.13 -1.90 -0.72
CA ILE A 112 1.90 -0.69 0.06
C ILE A 112 1.17 -1.07 1.34
N ILE A 113 1.65 -0.56 2.48
CA ILE A 113 1.09 -0.86 3.79
C ILE A 113 0.78 0.45 4.51
N ASP A 114 -0.48 0.66 4.86
CA ASP A 114 -0.88 1.78 5.70
C ASP A 114 -0.98 1.33 7.16
N GLU A 115 -0.31 2.07 8.06
CA GLU A 115 -0.34 1.85 9.50
C GLU A 115 0.04 0.40 9.92
N GLU A 116 1.23 -0.07 9.51
CA GLU A 116 1.76 -1.43 9.78
C GLU A 116 1.68 -1.85 11.27
N HIS A 117 1.74 -0.87 12.19
CA HIS A 117 1.67 -1.14 13.63
C HIS A 117 0.33 -1.76 14.08
N ARG A 118 -0.73 -1.66 13.25
CA ARG A 118 -2.05 -2.25 13.53
C ARG A 118 -2.16 -3.73 13.17
N PHE A 119 -1.13 -4.31 12.54
CA PHE A 119 -1.13 -5.72 12.16
C PHE A 119 -0.60 -6.63 13.26
N GLY A 120 -1.16 -7.85 13.31
CA GLY A 120 -0.72 -8.89 14.21
C GLY A 120 0.65 -9.48 13.85
N VAL A 121 1.22 -10.25 14.77
CA VAL A 121 2.55 -10.87 14.60
C VAL A 121 2.61 -11.73 13.33
N LYS A 122 1.60 -12.56 13.09
CA LYS A 122 1.53 -13.44 11.91
C LYS A 122 1.55 -12.68 10.59
N ASP A 123 0.86 -11.54 10.52
CA ASP A 123 0.83 -10.71 9.32
C ASP A 123 2.18 -10.04 9.09
N LYS A 124 2.83 -9.58 10.15
CA LYS A 124 4.19 -9.01 10.08
C LYS A 124 5.23 -10.01 9.61
N GLU A 125 5.13 -11.27 10.03
CA GLU A 125 6.00 -12.35 9.53
C GLU A 125 5.81 -12.60 8.03
N LYS A 126 4.57 -12.61 7.54
CA LYS A 126 4.29 -12.74 6.10
C LYS A 126 4.84 -11.55 5.30
N ILE A 127 4.64 -10.33 5.80
CA ILE A 127 5.19 -9.13 5.19
C ILE A 127 6.71 -9.20 5.11
N LYS A 128 7.37 -9.69 6.15
CA LYS A 128 8.82 -9.86 6.18
C LYS A 128 9.33 -10.78 5.05
N ILE A 129 8.63 -11.87 4.79
CA ILE A 129 8.96 -12.78 3.69
C ILE A 129 8.77 -12.09 2.34
N ILE A 130 7.70 -11.31 2.17
CA ILE A 130 7.42 -10.57 0.92
C ILE A 130 8.51 -9.54 0.63
N LYS A 131 9.07 -8.89 1.66
CA LYS A 131 10.13 -7.88 1.54
C LYS A 131 11.40 -8.38 0.86
N ASP A 132 11.64 -9.67 0.87
CA ASP A 132 12.85 -10.24 0.26
C ASP A 132 12.83 -10.17 -1.28
N THR A 133 11.66 -10.08 -1.89
CA THR A 133 11.50 -10.14 -3.36
C THR A 133 10.62 -9.05 -3.96
N VAL A 134 9.93 -8.27 -3.14
CA VAL A 134 8.94 -7.26 -3.56
C VAL A 134 9.29 -5.91 -2.94
N ASP A 135 9.17 -4.84 -3.71
CA ASP A 135 9.26 -3.48 -3.18
C ASP A 135 8.16 -3.23 -2.14
N VAL A 136 8.52 -2.68 -0.98
CA VAL A 136 7.58 -2.39 0.09
C VAL A 136 7.64 -0.92 0.47
N LEU A 137 6.50 -0.26 0.42
CA LEU A 137 6.26 1.09 0.91
C LEU A 137 5.34 1.05 2.12
N THR A 138 5.85 1.31 3.29
CA THR A 138 5.04 1.44 4.50
C THR A 138 4.78 2.90 4.80
N MET A 139 3.56 3.24 5.16
CA MET A 139 3.15 4.59 5.51
C MET A 139 2.69 4.65 6.97
N THR A 140 3.04 5.73 7.66
CA THR A 140 2.58 5.96 9.03
C THR A 140 2.34 7.44 9.29
N ALA A 141 1.30 7.74 10.09
CA ALA A 141 1.05 9.07 10.62
C ALA A 141 1.77 9.31 11.96
N THR A 142 2.30 8.26 12.58
CA THR A 142 2.99 8.38 13.87
C THR A 142 4.34 9.07 13.67
N PRO A 143 4.61 10.22 14.30
CA PRO A 143 5.92 10.85 14.25
C PRO A 143 6.95 9.92 14.89
N ILE A 144 8.01 9.62 14.17
CA ILE A 144 9.13 8.84 14.71
C ILE A 144 10.11 9.83 15.36
N PRO A 145 10.43 9.70 16.66
CA PRO A 145 11.42 10.52 17.33
C PRO A 145 12.76 10.48 16.58
N ARG A 146 13.49 11.61 16.51
CA ARG A 146 14.79 11.70 15.82
C ARG A 146 15.79 10.63 16.26
N THR A 147 15.79 10.25 17.53
CA THR A 147 16.65 9.20 18.11
C THR A 147 16.31 7.82 17.54
N MET A 148 15.04 7.54 17.29
CA MET A 148 14.56 6.29 16.69
C MET A 148 14.83 6.24 15.18
N ASN A 149 14.82 7.41 14.53
CA ASN A 149 15.18 7.60 13.13
C ASN A 149 16.63 7.18 12.85
N MET A 150 17.57 7.56 13.73
CA MET A 150 18.98 7.17 13.64
C MET A 150 19.20 5.67 13.82
N SER A 151 18.39 5.01 14.65
CA SER A 151 18.48 3.55 14.88
C SER A 151 17.91 2.73 13.73
N LEU A 152 16.97 3.28 12.95
CA LEU A 152 16.31 2.61 11.83
C LEU A 152 17.01 2.87 10.49
N SER A 153 17.82 3.91 10.38
CA SER A 153 18.49 4.32 9.14
C SER A 153 19.51 3.31 8.58
N GLY A 154 19.91 2.31 9.36
CA GLY A 154 20.75 1.20 8.88
C GLY A 154 19.99 -0.07 8.50
N VAL A 155 18.68 -0.13 8.83
CA VAL A 155 17.84 -1.33 8.64
C VAL A 155 16.77 -1.10 7.58
N ARG A 156 16.31 0.14 7.39
CA ARG A 156 15.21 0.50 6.51
C ARG A 156 15.35 1.93 6.02
N ASP A 157 15.08 2.14 4.72
CA ASP A 157 15.01 3.49 4.16
C ASP A 157 13.83 4.28 4.72
N MET A 158 14.04 5.57 5.01
CA MET A 158 13.01 6.43 5.57
C MET A 158 12.88 7.73 4.78
N SER A 159 11.64 8.16 4.57
CA SER A 159 11.28 9.46 4.04
C SER A 159 10.26 10.13 4.94
N VAL A 160 10.38 11.45 5.15
CA VAL A 160 9.48 12.21 6.00
C VAL A 160 8.89 13.37 5.22
N ILE A 161 7.57 13.51 5.27
CA ILE A 161 6.87 14.67 4.74
C ILE A 161 6.68 15.66 5.90
N TYR A 162 7.35 16.80 5.83
CA TYR A 162 7.34 17.81 6.90
C TYR A 162 6.27 18.89 6.73
N GLU A 163 5.82 19.11 5.49
CA GLU A 163 4.91 20.20 5.16
C GLU A 163 3.58 19.67 4.60
N PRO A 164 2.45 20.25 5.03
CA PRO A 164 1.16 19.93 4.44
C PRO A 164 1.06 20.48 3.00
N PRO A 165 0.15 19.96 2.17
CA PRO A 165 -0.16 20.56 0.87
C PRO A 165 -0.60 22.02 1.01
N TYR A 166 -0.23 22.87 0.04
CA TYR A 166 -0.47 24.32 0.05
C TYR A 166 -1.92 24.77 0.29
N ASN A 167 -2.92 23.91 0.06
CA ASN A 167 -4.33 24.24 0.19
C ASN A 167 -4.98 23.79 1.52
N ARG A 168 -4.20 23.37 2.51
CA ARG A 168 -4.74 22.99 3.81
C ARG A 168 -4.97 24.21 4.69
N LEU A 169 -6.23 24.58 4.89
CA LEU A 169 -6.59 25.59 5.88
C LEU A 169 -6.30 25.07 7.29
N PRO A 170 -5.64 25.83 8.17
CA PRO A 170 -5.43 25.43 9.55
C PRO A 170 -6.78 25.31 10.26
N ILE A 171 -6.96 24.22 11.00
CA ILE A 171 -8.12 24.09 11.90
C ILE A 171 -7.92 25.10 13.03
N LYS A 172 -8.76 26.12 13.09
CA LYS A 172 -8.83 27.00 14.26
C LYS A 172 -9.51 26.21 15.39
N THR A 173 -8.75 25.86 16.40
CA THR A 173 -9.24 25.39 17.70
C THR A 173 -9.77 26.56 18.49
#